data_1c8a74f72046796bd90c1c32c5a9d8c6
#
_entry.id   1c8a74f72046796bd90c1c32c5a9d8c6
#
_cell.length_a   1.000
_cell.length_b   1.000
_cell.length_c   1.000
_cell.angle_alpha   90.00
_cell.angle_beta   90.00
_cell.angle_gamma   90.00
#
_symmetry.space_group_name_H-M   'P 1'
#
loop_
_entity.id
_entity.type
_entity.pdbx_description
1 polymer ?
#
loop_
_entity_poly.entity_id
_entity_poly.type
_entity_poly.pdbx_seq_one_letter_code
_entity_poly.pdbx_strand_id
1 'polypeptide(L)'
;MSQISAREDSQSHAARDHWIAERLFDWSGLPTVHLRPTFFSEWLLFPYVRSTIVENGIIDLPYGNGRHAPIAGEDQARVIATILAEPAAHIGKTYTLCGPTELNQAGIAAAITEVLGRKISYQPQTIPQYRECLEKAGYPEFMIQHLCAVAIDYQNGLFSGEDKFIAKLTGKPPMTVQDFVASHRQAFATTSAAGR
;
A
#
# COMPACT_ATOMS: atom_id res chain seq x y z
N MET A 1 6.73 -2.97 -13.27
CA MET A 1 5.79 -2.62 -12.19
C MET A 1 5.89 -1.13 -11.93
N SER A 2 4.76 -0.45 -11.78
CA SER A 2 4.64 0.97 -11.50
C SER A 2 3.88 1.19 -10.18
N GLN A 3 3.18 2.31 -10.03
CA GLN A 3 2.31 2.61 -8.87
C GLN A 3 1.13 3.47 -9.31
N ILE A 4 0.04 3.46 -8.54
CA ILE A 4 -1.20 4.18 -8.88
C ILE A 4 -0.98 5.69 -8.98
N SER A 5 -0.05 6.26 -8.22
CA SER A 5 0.29 7.69 -8.21
C SER A 5 1.26 8.11 -9.34
N ALA A 6 1.66 7.19 -10.23
CA ALA A 6 2.52 7.50 -11.37
C ALA A 6 1.84 8.46 -12.34
N ARG A 7 2.29 9.72 -12.37
CA ARG A 7 1.81 10.78 -13.24
C ARG A 7 2.88 11.87 -13.46
N GLU A 8 2.75 12.63 -14.55
CA GLU A 8 3.72 13.65 -14.95
C GLU A 8 3.88 14.76 -13.92
N ASP A 9 2.77 15.22 -13.36
CA ASP A 9 2.69 16.32 -12.41
C ASP A 9 2.81 15.90 -10.94
N SER A 10 3.18 14.63 -10.68
CA SER A 10 3.34 14.15 -9.30
C SER A 10 4.36 14.97 -8.53
N GLN A 11 4.01 15.34 -7.30
CA GLN A 11 4.95 15.96 -6.37
C GLN A 11 5.96 14.94 -5.80
N SER A 12 5.63 13.66 -5.81
CA SER A 12 6.56 12.60 -5.47
C SER A 12 7.57 12.35 -6.58
N HIS A 13 8.85 12.46 -6.30
CA HIS A 13 9.92 12.15 -7.26
C HIS A 13 9.82 10.70 -7.73
N ALA A 14 9.67 9.75 -6.80
CA ALA A 14 9.54 8.34 -7.16
C ALA A 14 8.30 8.06 -8.03
N ALA A 15 7.17 8.75 -7.80
CA ALA A 15 6.00 8.58 -8.65
C ALA A 15 6.23 9.13 -10.07
N ARG A 16 6.95 10.24 -10.20
CA ARG A 16 7.40 10.77 -11.51
C ARG A 16 8.37 9.84 -12.21
N ASP A 17 9.32 9.26 -11.48
CA ASP A 17 10.28 8.29 -12.03
C ASP A 17 9.53 7.07 -12.58
N HIS A 18 8.50 6.59 -11.90
CA HIS A 18 7.64 5.52 -12.42
C HIS A 18 6.91 5.94 -13.69
N TRP A 19 6.37 7.16 -13.74
CA TRP A 19 5.70 7.67 -14.94
C TRP A 19 6.67 7.77 -16.13
N ILE A 20 7.88 8.32 -15.90
CA ILE A 20 8.93 8.40 -16.92
C ILE A 20 9.31 7.00 -17.41
N ALA A 21 9.50 6.04 -16.49
CA ALA A 21 9.83 4.67 -16.84
C ALA A 21 8.74 4.02 -17.70
N GLU A 22 7.45 4.23 -17.38
CA GLU A 22 6.36 3.76 -18.23
C GLU A 22 6.48 4.34 -19.65
N ARG A 23 6.70 5.65 -19.80
CA ARG A 23 6.85 6.29 -21.12
C ARG A 23 8.04 5.75 -21.89
N LEU A 24 9.18 5.54 -21.22
CA LEU A 24 10.36 4.94 -21.87
C LEU A 24 10.07 3.54 -22.39
N PHE A 25 9.38 2.71 -21.62
CA PHE A 25 8.98 1.37 -22.08
C PHE A 25 7.97 1.43 -23.22
N ASP A 26 6.99 2.34 -23.17
CA ASP A 26 6.01 2.52 -24.25
C ASP A 26 6.70 2.92 -25.57
N TRP A 27 7.69 3.82 -25.50
CA TRP A 27 8.43 4.30 -26.69
C TRP A 27 9.47 3.32 -27.20
N SER A 28 9.88 2.37 -26.37
CA SER A 28 10.93 1.39 -26.76
C SER A 28 10.49 0.38 -27.81
N GLY A 29 9.18 0.26 -28.05
CA GLY A 29 8.61 -0.78 -28.90
C GLY A 29 8.59 -2.18 -28.29
N LEU A 30 9.02 -2.34 -27.03
CA LEU A 30 8.92 -3.61 -26.31
C LEU A 30 7.45 -3.93 -25.97
N PRO A 31 7.09 -5.24 -25.95
CA PRO A 31 5.75 -5.66 -25.53
C PRO A 31 5.59 -5.48 -24.00
N THR A 32 5.00 -4.38 -23.59
CA THR A 32 4.91 -3.99 -22.16
C THR A 32 3.51 -4.12 -21.61
N VAL A 33 3.44 -4.36 -20.29
CA VAL A 33 2.23 -4.29 -19.46
C VAL A 33 2.58 -3.49 -18.21
N HIS A 34 1.81 -2.45 -17.91
CA HIS A 34 2.00 -1.66 -16.71
C HIS A 34 1.05 -2.11 -15.60
N LEU A 35 1.60 -2.44 -14.44
CA LEU A 35 0.83 -2.73 -13.24
C LEU A 35 0.99 -1.58 -12.26
N ARG A 36 -0.12 -0.97 -11.87
CA ARG A 36 -0.20 0.16 -10.95
C ARG A 36 -0.93 -0.26 -9.67
N PRO A 37 -0.25 -0.92 -8.73
CA PRO A 37 -0.84 -1.26 -7.45
C PRO A 37 -1.11 -0.02 -6.61
N THR A 38 -2.15 -0.12 -5.76
CA THR A 38 -2.39 0.76 -4.63
C THR A 38 -1.44 0.41 -3.47
N PHE A 39 -1.71 0.89 -2.26
CA PHE A 39 -0.91 0.52 -1.08
C PHE A 39 -1.03 -0.95 -0.75
N PHE A 40 0.10 -1.55 -0.43
CA PHE A 40 0.20 -2.93 0.02
C PHE A 40 -0.17 -3.08 1.49
N SER A 41 -0.81 -4.18 1.85
CA SER A 41 -1.06 -4.55 3.25
C SER A 41 0.24 -4.77 4.04
N GLU A 42 1.34 -5.09 3.36
CA GLU A 42 2.68 -5.23 3.90
C GLU A 42 3.21 -3.95 4.58
N TRP A 43 2.64 -2.78 4.26
CA TRP A 43 2.94 -1.53 4.97
C TRP A 43 2.65 -1.61 6.46
N LEU A 44 1.67 -2.43 6.86
CA LEU A 44 1.36 -2.68 8.27
C LEU A 44 2.51 -3.38 9.02
N LEU A 45 3.42 -4.03 8.28
CA LEU A 45 4.59 -4.73 8.82
C LEU A 45 5.86 -3.87 8.85
N PHE A 46 5.84 -2.68 8.25
CA PHE A 46 7.01 -1.79 8.32
C PHE A 46 7.33 -1.42 9.76
N PRO A 47 8.62 -1.39 10.12
CA PRO A 47 9.03 -1.25 11.52
C PRO A 47 8.34 -0.13 12.26
N TYR A 48 8.25 1.06 11.65
CA TYR A 48 7.59 2.22 12.24
C TYR A 48 6.09 1.96 12.47
N VAL A 49 5.34 1.55 11.45
CA VAL A 49 3.88 1.33 11.55
C VAL A 49 3.58 0.17 12.50
N ARG A 50 4.33 -0.92 12.37
CA ARG A 50 4.15 -2.09 13.22
C ARG A 50 4.40 -1.77 14.70
N SER A 51 5.45 -1.01 15.03
CA SER A 51 5.76 -0.66 16.40
C SER A 51 4.65 0.14 17.06
N THR A 52 4.09 1.15 16.37
CA THR A 52 2.98 1.95 16.92
C THR A 52 1.72 1.11 17.13
N ILE A 53 1.43 0.16 16.22
CA ILE A 53 0.31 -0.78 16.38
C ILE A 53 0.56 -1.71 17.58
N VAL A 54 1.76 -2.28 17.72
CA VAL A 54 2.06 -3.27 18.74
C VAL A 54 2.14 -2.62 20.13
N GLU A 55 2.86 -1.51 20.27
CA GLU A 55 3.19 -0.87 21.53
C GLU A 55 2.06 0.04 22.03
N ASN A 56 1.45 0.81 21.13
CA ASN A 56 0.50 1.86 21.49
C ASN A 56 -0.95 1.56 21.06
N GLY A 57 -1.18 0.55 20.23
CA GLY A 57 -2.50 0.26 19.69
C GLY A 57 -3.01 1.34 18.73
N ILE A 58 -2.11 2.03 18.02
CA ILE A 58 -2.48 3.11 17.10
C ILE A 58 -1.85 2.94 15.72
N ILE A 59 -2.54 3.47 14.72
CA ILE A 59 -2.00 3.82 13.41
C ILE A 59 -1.89 5.34 13.39
N ASP A 60 -0.69 5.88 13.24
CA ASP A 60 -0.41 7.32 13.32
C ASP A 60 0.08 7.91 11.98
N LEU A 61 -0.43 7.41 10.88
CA LEU A 61 -0.06 7.86 9.54
C LEU A 61 -0.78 9.16 9.15
N PRO A 62 -0.16 10.02 8.30
CA PRO A 62 -0.69 11.34 7.93
C PRO A 62 -1.70 11.27 6.78
N TYR A 63 -2.63 10.31 6.79
CA TYR A 63 -3.50 10.04 5.66
C TYR A 63 -4.91 10.66 5.78
N GLY A 64 -5.20 11.40 6.86
CA GLY A 64 -6.47 12.08 7.06
C GLY A 64 -7.66 11.12 6.91
N ASN A 65 -8.64 11.52 6.09
CA ASN A 65 -9.80 10.71 5.75
C ASN A 65 -9.69 10.00 4.39
N GLY A 66 -8.51 10.04 3.77
CA GLY A 66 -8.27 9.37 2.50
C GLY A 66 -8.58 7.87 2.59
N ARG A 67 -8.82 7.27 1.44
CA ARG A 67 -9.26 5.87 1.31
C ARG A 67 -8.43 5.14 0.27
N HIS A 68 -8.31 3.83 0.42
CA HIS A 68 -7.79 2.92 -0.59
C HIS A 68 -8.30 1.50 -0.31
N ALA A 69 -8.17 0.62 -1.28
CA ALA A 69 -8.41 -0.80 -1.09
C ALA A 69 -7.06 -1.53 -0.99
N PRO A 70 -6.57 -1.87 0.22
CA PRO A 70 -5.26 -2.51 0.41
C PRO A 70 -5.12 -3.80 -0.38
N ILE A 71 -3.97 -4.00 -1.04
CA ILE A 71 -3.63 -5.20 -1.79
C ILE A 71 -2.51 -5.96 -1.10
N ALA A 72 -2.55 -7.29 -1.08
CA ALA A 72 -1.42 -8.10 -0.65
C ALA A 72 -0.43 -8.35 -1.80
N GLY A 73 0.86 -8.44 -1.50
CA GLY A 73 1.89 -8.75 -2.48
C GLY A 73 1.67 -10.11 -3.16
N GLU A 74 1.09 -11.09 -2.44
CA GLU A 74 0.68 -12.37 -3.01
C GLU A 74 -0.35 -12.22 -4.13
N ASP A 75 -1.32 -11.31 -3.97
CA ASP A 75 -2.33 -11.05 -4.99
C ASP A 75 -1.71 -10.46 -6.25
N GLN A 76 -0.77 -9.52 -6.09
CA GLN A 76 -0.02 -8.99 -7.20
C GLN A 76 0.82 -10.06 -7.90
N ALA A 77 1.48 -10.93 -7.13
CA ALA A 77 2.27 -12.03 -7.68
C ALA A 77 1.40 -12.98 -8.53
N ARG A 78 0.18 -13.28 -8.09
CA ARG A 78 -0.77 -14.07 -8.89
C ARG A 78 -1.15 -13.38 -10.19
N VAL A 79 -1.40 -12.07 -10.15
CA VAL A 79 -1.67 -11.27 -11.36
C VAL A 79 -0.50 -11.35 -12.34
N ILE A 80 0.73 -11.15 -11.85
CA ILE A 80 1.94 -11.24 -12.68
C ILE A 80 2.06 -12.62 -13.30
N ALA A 81 1.90 -13.69 -12.53
CA ALA A 81 1.98 -15.06 -13.01
C ALA A 81 0.93 -15.34 -14.10
N THR A 82 -0.31 -14.88 -13.92
CA THR A 82 -1.37 -15.07 -14.91
C THR A 82 -1.06 -14.31 -16.21
N ILE A 83 -0.59 -13.06 -16.12
CA ILE A 83 -0.22 -12.26 -17.31
C ILE A 83 0.96 -12.91 -18.05
N LEU A 84 1.96 -13.42 -17.34
CA LEU A 84 3.12 -14.06 -17.95
C LEU A 84 2.78 -15.41 -18.59
N ALA A 85 1.73 -16.09 -18.15
CA ALA A 85 1.24 -17.31 -18.78
C ALA A 85 0.62 -17.05 -20.16
N GLU A 86 -0.05 -15.92 -20.35
CA GLU A 86 -0.71 -15.54 -21.62
C GLU A 86 -0.44 -14.06 -21.98
N PRO A 87 0.80 -13.66 -22.20
CA PRO A 87 1.17 -12.24 -22.27
C PRO A 87 0.54 -11.51 -23.45
N ALA A 88 0.29 -12.19 -24.57
CA ALA A 88 -0.23 -11.57 -25.80
C ALA A 88 -1.57 -10.85 -25.58
N ALA A 89 -2.43 -11.37 -24.68
CA ALA A 89 -3.72 -10.78 -24.35
C ALA A 89 -3.62 -9.47 -23.54
N HIS A 90 -2.43 -9.18 -23.00
CA HIS A 90 -2.22 -8.09 -22.04
C HIS A 90 -1.28 -6.99 -22.54
N ILE A 91 -0.54 -7.20 -23.60
CA ILE A 91 0.41 -6.24 -24.19
C ILE A 91 -0.28 -4.87 -24.43
N GLY A 92 0.39 -3.80 -24.07
CA GLY A 92 -0.08 -2.42 -24.22
C GLY A 92 -1.14 -1.98 -23.21
N LYS A 93 -1.45 -2.82 -22.21
CA LYS A 93 -2.44 -2.50 -21.18
C LYS A 93 -1.80 -1.99 -19.89
N THR A 94 -2.52 -1.10 -19.23
CA THR A 94 -2.23 -0.65 -17.87
C THR A 94 -3.34 -1.14 -16.94
N TYR A 95 -2.96 -1.78 -15.85
CA TYR A 95 -3.90 -2.32 -14.85
C TYR A 95 -3.66 -1.68 -13.49
N THR A 96 -4.70 -1.07 -12.95
CA THR A 96 -4.73 -0.67 -11.54
C THR A 96 -5.05 -1.90 -10.70
N LEU A 97 -4.27 -2.14 -9.65
CA LEU A 97 -4.47 -3.28 -8.76
C LEU A 97 -4.91 -2.78 -7.40
N CYS A 98 -6.16 -3.10 -7.04
CA CYS A 98 -6.78 -2.76 -5.77
C CYS A 98 -7.20 -4.03 -5.03
N GLY A 99 -7.24 -3.95 -3.70
CA GLY A 99 -7.80 -4.98 -2.85
C GLY A 99 -9.33 -5.07 -2.95
N PRO A 100 -9.94 -5.95 -2.15
CA PRO A 100 -11.36 -6.27 -2.29
C PRO A 100 -12.31 -5.24 -1.69
N THR A 101 -11.81 -4.37 -0.80
CA THR A 101 -12.64 -3.42 -0.05
C THR A 101 -11.90 -2.11 0.19
N GLU A 102 -12.54 -1.02 -0.18
CA GLU A 102 -12.02 0.32 0.07
C GLU A 102 -12.24 0.72 1.53
N LEU A 103 -11.15 1.07 2.22
CA LEU A 103 -11.14 1.47 3.62
C LEU A 103 -10.38 2.79 3.80
N ASN A 104 -10.77 3.58 4.78
CA ASN A 104 -9.89 4.59 5.37
C ASN A 104 -9.05 3.99 6.50
N GLN A 105 -8.13 4.74 7.08
CA GLN A 105 -7.25 4.22 8.13
C GLN A 105 -8.01 3.79 9.40
N ALA A 106 -9.13 4.43 9.71
CA ALA A 106 -10.00 4.00 10.81
C ALA A 106 -10.66 2.64 10.53
N GLY A 107 -11.08 2.39 9.28
CA GLY A 107 -11.58 1.09 8.83
C GLY A 107 -10.51 0.00 8.88
N ILE A 108 -9.26 0.33 8.48
CA ILE A 108 -8.12 -0.58 8.61
C ILE A 108 -7.84 -0.91 10.08
N ALA A 109 -7.85 0.10 10.97
CA ALA A 109 -7.69 -0.10 12.41
C ALA A 109 -8.79 -0.99 13.01
N ALA A 110 -10.04 -0.83 12.54
CA ALA A 110 -11.16 -1.69 12.94
C ALA A 110 -10.96 -3.14 12.49
N ALA A 111 -10.53 -3.37 11.24
CA ALA A 111 -10.20 -4.69 10.72
C ALA A 111 -9.08 -5.38 11.53
N ILE A 112 -8.04 -4.63 11.90
CA ILE A 112 -6.96 -5.14 12.75
C ILE A 112 -7.50 -5.47 14.16
N THR A 113 -8.34 -4.61 14.73
CA THR A 113 -9.00 -4.82 16.03
C THR A 113 -9.78 -6.14 16.07
N GLU A 114 -10.57 -6.39 15.02
CA GLU A 114 -11.36 -7.60 14.87
C GLU A 114 -10.49 -8.86 14.96
N VAL A 115 -9.38 -8.88 14.23
CA VAL A 115 -8.49 -10.05 14.18
C VAL A 115 -7.68 -10.23 15.45
N LEU A 116 -7.11 -9.13 15.98
CA LEU A 116 -6.21 -9.21 17.14
C LEU A 116 -6.95 -9.33 18.48
N GLY A 117 -8.25 -9.00 18.54
CA GLY A 117 -9.04 -9.01 19.79
C GLY A 117 -8.62 -7.92 20.78
N ARG A 118 -7.89 -6.90 20.33
CA ARG A 118 -7.49 -5.72 21.12
C ARG A 118 -7.72 -4.45 20.33
N LYS A 119 -8.12 -3.36 20.99
CA LYS A 119 -8.44 -2.09 20.35
C LYS A 119 -7.23 -1.50 19.64
N ILE A 120 -7.39 -1.24 18.35
CA ILE A 120 -6.49 -0.42 17.53
C ILE A 120 -7.29 0.78 17.05
N SER A 121 -6.70 1.95 17.07
CA SER A 121 -7.33 3.19 16.64
C SER A 121 -6.45 3.96 15.65
N TYR A 122 -7.06 4.77 14.80
CA TYR A 122 -6.34 5.69 13.95
C TYR A 122 -6.24 7.06 14.63
N GLN A 123 -5.03 7.58 14.71
CA GLN A 123 -4.72 8.91 15.23
C GLN A 123 -3.85 9.63 14.18
N PRO A 124 -4.45 10.44 13.30
CA PRO A 124 -3.70 11.07 12.22
C PRO A 124 -2.69 12.07 12.75
N GLN A 125 -1.47 12.00 12.24
CA GLN A 125 -0.48 13.05 12.42
C GLN A 125 -0.48 14.01 11.23
N THR A 126 0.15 15.16 11.39
CA THR A 126 0.38 16.11 10.30
C THR A 126 1.55 15.67 9.43
N ILE A 127 1.61 16.16 8.17
CA ILE A 127 2.76 15.90 7.28
C ILE A 127 4.09 16.34 7.91
N PRO A 128 4.21 17.54 8.54
CA PRO A 128 5.45 17.92 9.22
C PRO A 128 5.87 16.98 10.35
N GLN A 129 4.92 16.52 11.18
CA GLN A 129 5.20 15.55 12.24
C GLN A 129 5.68 14.21 11.68
N TYR A 130 5.04 13.75 10.59
CA TYR A 130 5.45 12.51 9.91
C TYR A 130 6.86 12.61 9.35
N ARG A 131 7.19 13.75 8.68
CA ARG A 131 8.54 14.02 8.21
C ARG A 131 9.56 13.91 9.34
N GLU A 132 9.30 14.58 10.47
CA GLU A 132 10.18 14.53 11.64
C GLU A 132 10.37 13.11 12.18
N CYS A 133 9.30 12.30 12.20
CA CYS A 133 9.38 10.89 12.59
C CYS A 133 10.28 10.08 11.65
N LEU A 134 10.15 10.29 10.33
CA LEU A 134 10.97 9.60 9.33
C LEU A 134 12.45 10.02 9.41
N GLU A 135 12.72 11.30 9.64
CA GLU A 135 14.08 11.84 9.84
C GLU A 135 14.73 11.20 11.08
N LYS A 136 14.01 11.17 12.21
CA LYS A 136 14.49 10.52 13.45
C LYS A 136 14.71 9.02 13.27
N ALA A 137 13.91 8.37 12.44
CA ALA A 137 14.07 6.96 12.10
C ALA A 137 15.21 6.69 11.09
N GLY A 138 15.89 7.74 10.60
CA GLY A 138 17.05 7.62 9.71
C GLY A 138 16.70 7.31 8.25
N TYR A 139 15.48 7.62 7.80
CA TYR A 139 15.12 7.46 6.40
C TYR A 139 15.88 8.45 5.51
N PRO A 140 16.33 8.02 4.30
CA PRO A 140 16.98 8.95 3.36
C PRO A 140 15.98 9.98 2.82
N GLU A 141 16.46 11.19 2.51
CA GLU A 141 15.63 12.31 2.06
C GLU A 141 14.73 11.97 0.87
N PHE A 142 15.25 11.19 -0.09
CA PHE A 142 14.45 10.73 -1.23
C PHE A 142 13.19 9.95 -0.79
N MET A 143 13.32 9.08 0.22
CA MET A 143 12.20 8.32 0.76
C MET A 143 11.25 9.22 1.55
N ILE A 144 11.78 10.13 2.35
CA ILE A 144 10.98 11.09 3.12
C ILE A 144 10.15 11.97 2.17
N GLN A 145 10.76 12.50 1.12
CA GLN A 145 10.09 13.28 0.09
C GLN A 145 8.96 12.49 -0.56
N HIS A 146 9.24 11.24 -0.95
CA HIS A 146 8.24 10.35 -1.53
C HIS A 146 7.06 10.11 -0.58
N LEU A 147 7.33 9.69 0.65
CA LEU A 147 6.29 9.33 1.61
C LEU A 147 5.41 10.53 2.00
N CYS A 148 6.01 11.72 2.17
CA CYS A 148 5.26 12.95 2.45
C CYS A 148 4.39 13.37 1.26
N ALA A 149 4.91 13.32 0.03
CA ALA A 149 4.16 13.69 -1.16
C ALA A 149 3.00 12.70 -1.42
N VAL A 150 3.26 11.41 -1.25
CA VAL A 150 2.24 10.37 -1.36
C VAL A 150 1.14 10.50 -0.30
N ALA A 151 1.50 10.96 0.92
CA ALA A 151 0.50 11.23 1.95
C ALA A 151 -0.45 12.37 1.55
N ILE A 152 0.06 13.40 0.88
CA ILE A 152 -0.77 14.48 0.31
C ILE A 152 -1.70 13.93 -0.77
N ASP A 153 -1.18 13.13 -1.70
CA ASP A 153 -1.97 12.46 -2.74
C ASP A 153 -3.08 11.58 -2.12
N TYR A 154 -2.76 10.91 -1.02
CA TYR A 154 -3.71 10.08 -0.29
C TYR A 154 -4.85 10.91 0.33
N GLN A 155 -4.53 12.02 1.00
CA GLN A 155 -5.52 12.95 1.55
C GLN A 155 -6.42 13.54 0.45
N ASN A 156 -5.89 13.73 -0.76
CA ASN A 156 -6.60 14.23 -1.93
C ASN A 156 -7.41 13.15 -2.65
N GLY A 157 -7.44 11.91 -2.16
CA GLY A 157 -8.27 10.83 -2.69
C GLY A 157 -7.71 10.12 -3.93
N LEU A 158 -6.43 10.34 -4.29
CA LEU A 158 -5.82 9.72 -5.48
C LEU A 158 -5.82 8.18 -5.42
N PHE A 159 -5.83 7.61 -4.22
CA PHE A 159 -5.80 6.16 -4.00
C PHE A 159 -7.19 5.54 -3.83
N SER A 160 -8.24 6.34 -3.87
CA SER A 160 -9.62 5.87 -3.77
C SER A 160 -10.01 4.99 -4.96
N GLY A 161 -10.89 4.06 -4.68
CA GLY A 161 -11.42 3.12 -5.65
C GLY A 161 -11.13 1.68 -5.28
N GLU A 162 -11.97 0.81 -5.78
CA GLU A 162 -11.84 -0.65 -5.71
C GLU A 162 -12.04 -1.21 -7.12
N ASP A 163 -11.36 -2.31 -7.43
CA ASP A 163 -11.46 -2.97 -8.71
C ASP A 163 -11.55 -4.49 -8.51
N LYS A 164 -12.38 -5.12 -9.30
CA LYS A 164 -12.54 -6.59 -9.32
C LYS A 164 -11.58 -7.28 -10.30
N PHE A 165 -10.62 -6.54 -10.83
CA PHE A 165 -9.70 -7.05 -11.86
C PHE A 165 -8.92 -8.27 -11.38
N ILE A 166 -8.38 -8.24 -10.15
CA ILE A 166 -7.61 -9.36 -9.59
C ILE A 166 -8.44 -10.64 -9.58
N ALA A 167 -9.67 -10.57 -9.04
CA ALA A 167 -10.56 -11.74 -8.99
C ALA A 167 -10.94 -12.23 -10.39
N LYS A 168 -11.22 -11.29 -11.31
CA LYS A 168 -11.59 -11.61 -12.69
C LYS A 168 -10.45 -12.26 -13.47
N LEU A 169 -9.22 -11.77 -13.26
CA LEU A 169 -8.04 -12.27 -13.98
C LEU A 169 -7.54 -13.60 -13.41
N THR A 170 -7.51 -13.72 -12.09
CA THR A 170 -6.86 -14.86 -11.40
C THR A 170 -7.85 -15.96 -10.99
N GLY A 171 -9.16 -15.72 -11.13
CA GLY A 171 -10.19 -16.62 -10.65
C GLY A 171 -10.33 -16.72 -9.12
N LYS A 172 -9.53 -15.94 -8.37
CA LYS A 172 -9.49 -15.94 -6.90
C LYS A 172 -9.63 -14.52 -6.36
N PRO A 173 -10.50 -14.26 -5.38
CA PRO A 173 -10.59 -12.93 -4.76
C PRO A 173 -9.27 -12.52 -4.12
N PRO A 174 -8.96 -11.23 -4.08
CA PRO A 174 -7.80 -10.72 -3.36
C PRO A 174 -8.00 -10.85 -1.85
N MET A 175 -6.88 -10.87 -1.13
CA MET A 175 -6.84 -10.98 0.33
C MET A 175 -7.43 -9.73 1.00
N THR A 176 -8.24 -9.92 2.03
CA THR A 176 -8.73 -8.82 2.87
C THR A 176 -7.65 -8.37 3.87
N VAL A 177 -7.83 -7.19 4.48
CA VAL A 177 -6.96 -6.74 5.59
C VAL A 177 -7.01 -7.73 6.75
N GLN A 178 -8.21 -8.28 7.04
CA GLN A 178 -8.39 -9.29 8.08
C GLN A 178 -7.58 -10.55 7.80
N ASP A 179 -7.66 -11.08 6.57
CA ASP A 179 -6.91 -12.29 6.17
C ASP A 179 -5.40 -12.04 6.26
N PHE A 180 -4.94 -10.87 5.80
CA PHE A 180 -3.54 -10.48 5.88
C PHE A 180 -3.04 -10.43 7.33
N VAL A 181 -3.77 -9.75 8.21
CA VAL A 181 -3.40 -9.65 9.63
C VAL A 181 -3.47 -11.00 10.31
N ALA A 182 -4.45 -11.85 9.98
CA ALA A 182 -4.57 -13.20 10.52
C ALA A 182 -3.38 -14.08 10.15
N SER A 183 -2.93 -14.02 8.87
CA SER A 183 -1.75 -14.77 8.39
C SER A 183 -0.43 -14.27 8.99
N HIS A 184 -0.38 -13.00 9.42
CA HIS A 184 0.80 -12.36 10.02
C HIS A 184 0.63 -12.09 11.53
N ARG A 185 -0.29 -12.79 12.20
CA ARG A 185 -0.67 -12.51 13.60
C ARG A 185 0.52 -12.43 14.56
N GLN A 186 1.55 -13.23 14.35
CA GLN A 186 2.76 -13.25 15.18
C GLN A 186 3.53 -11.93 15.11
N ALA A 187 3.52 -11.24 13.96
CA ALA A 187 4.18 -9.96 13.81
C ALA A 187 3.54 -8.84 14.66
N PHE A 188 2.26 -9.01 15.01
CA PHE A 188 1.50 -8.07 15.83
C PHE A 188 1.34 -8.50 17.29
N ALA A 189 2.01 -9.60 17.69
CA ALA A 189 2.01 -10.02 19.08
C ALA A 189 2.77 -8.99 19.93
N THR A 190 2.17 -8.59 21.05
CA THR A 190 2.88 -7.82 22.07
C THR A 190 3.98 -8.71 22.62
N THR A 191 5.23 -8.24 22.64
CA THR A 191 6.29 -8.93 23.34
C THR A 191 5.89 -8.94 24.82
N SER A 192 5.36 -10.08 25.29
CA SER A 192 5.19 -10.28 26.71
C SER A 192 6.56 -10.05 27.34
N ALA A 193 6.68 -9.07 28.24
CA ALA A 193 7.86 -8.93 29.05
C ALA A 193 8.02 -10.28 29.77
N ALA A 194 8.87 -11.14 29.21
CA ALA A 194 9.30 -12.35 29.89
C ALA A 194 9.93 -11.89 31.21
N GLY A 195 9.36 -12.36 32.27
CA GLY A 195 9.60 -11.94 33.64
C GLY A 195 11.06 -11.68 34.00
N ARG A 196 11.22 -10.60 34.74
CA ARG A 196 12.38 -10.42 35.59
C ARG A 196 12.26 -11.34 36.82
#